data_1f4e9f31a16e9e95040b99052892f196
#
_entry.id   1f4e9f31a16e9e95040b99052892f196
#
_cell.length_a   1.000
_cell.length_b   1.000
_cell.length_c   1.000
_cell.angle_alpha   90.00
_cell.angle_beta   90.00
_cell.angle_gamma   90.00
#
_symmetry.space_group_name_H-M   'P 1'
#
loop_
_entity.id
_entity.type
_entity.pdbx_description
1 polymer ?
#
loop_
_entity_poly.entity_id
_entity_poly.type
_entity_poly.pdbx_seq_one_letter_code
_entity_poly.pdbx_strand_id
1 'polypeptide(L)'
;MSLQPKKLMWIGSAKKDLMAMPDDVQDVFGFALHLAQVGEKHDKAKPLKGFGGAGVLEVVERDNDGTYRAVYAVKYGEAVYVLHCFQKKSSKGIATPKPDINVINDRLKAAKEHAEEGGK
;
A
#
# COMPACT_ATOMS: atom_id res chain seq x y z
N MET A 1 4.30 27.28 6.60
CA MET A 1 3.38 26.40 7.30
C MET A 1 3.89 24.98 7.24
N SER A 2 4.03 24.36 8.37
CA SER A 2 4.48 22.97 8.35
C SER A 2 3.27 22.05 8.37
N LEU A 3 3.32 21.05 7.50
CA LEU A 3 2.28 20.05 7.44
C LEU A 3 2.70 18.86 8.28
N GLN A 4 1.81 18.44 9.15
CA GLN A 4 2.05 17.23 9.91
C GLN A 4 1.97 16.03 8.97
N PRO A 5 2.92 15.12 9.02
CA PRO A 5 2.79 13.88 8.24
C PRO A 5 1.54 13.14 8.69
N LYS A 6 0.86 12.51 7.75
CA LYS A 6 -0.27 11.65 8.08
C LYS A 6 0.22 10.44 8.86
N LYS A 7 -0.66 9.89 9.67
CA LYS A 7 -0.35 8.65 10.36
C LYS A 7 -0.21 7.52 9.35
N LEU A 8 0.61 6.54 9.69
CA LEU A 8 0.73 5.34 8.88
C LEU A 8 0.00 4.22 9.62
N MET A 9 -1.07 3.73 9.01
CA MET A 9 -1.92 2.71 9.61
C MET A 9 -1.78 1.41 8.83
N TRP A 10 -1.43 0.36 9.52
CA TRP A 10 -1.22 -0.95 8.91
C TRP A 10 -2.47 -1.80 9.11
N ILE A 11 -3.01 -2.34 8.03
CA ILE A 11 -4.21 -3.17 8.09
C ILE A 11 -3.79 -4.63 8.00
N GLY A 12 -4.34 -5.45 8.90
CA GLY A 12 -4.04 -6.88 8.91
C GLY A 12 -2.55 -7.15 9.08
N SER A 13 -2.01 -8.03 8.27
CA SER A 13 -0.61 -8.44 8.35
C SER A 13 0.34 -7.59 7.52
N ALA A 14 -0.12 -6.42 7.03
CA ALA A 14 0.67 -5.65 6.06
C ALA A 14 2.07 -5.30 6.58
N LYS A 15 2.18 -4.87 7.83
CA LYS A 15 3.49 -4.51 8.37
C LYS A 15 4.40 -5.74 8.50
N LYS A 16 3.86 -6.81 9.03
CA LYS A 16 4.61 -8.05 9.18
C LYS A 16 5.12 -8.53 7.82
N ASP A 17 4.26 -8.46 6.82
CA ASP A 17 4.61 -8.93 5.48
C ASP A 17 5.68 -8.04 4.86
N LEU A 18 5.59 -6.73 5.05
CA LEU A 18 6.61 -5.82 4.54
C LEU A 18 7.96 -6.07 5.20
N MET A 19 7.96 -6.27 6.53
CA MET A 19 9.21 -6.48 7.26
C MET A 19 9.87 -7.81 6.93
N ALA A 20 9.17 -8.73 6.27
CA ALA A 20 9.73 -10.00 5.83
C ALA A 20 10.36 -9.91 4.44
N MET A 21 10.29 -8.75 3.79
CA MET A 21 10.84 -8.57 2.44
C MET A 21 12.33 -8.24 2.51
N PRO A 22 13.07 -8.37 1.38
CA PRO A 22 14.47 -7.96 1.34
C PRO A 22 14.64 -6.49 1.74
N ASP A 23 15.80 -6.16 2.30
CA ASP A 23 16.05 -4.83 2.85
C ASP A 23 15.89 -3.72 1.81
N ASP A 24 16.38 -3.93 0.60
CA ASP A 24 16.27 -2.92 -0.44
C ASP A 24 14.82 -2.72 -0.89
N VAL A 25 14.02 -3.77 -0.85
CA VAL A 25 12.58 -3.65 -1.15
C VAL A 25 11.89 -2.88 -0.03
N GLN A 26 12.24 -3.17 1.23
CA GLN A 26 11.70 -2.42 2.36
C GLN A 26 12.02 -0.94 2.25
N ASP A 27 13.24 -0.61 1.81
CA ASP A 27 13.66 0.79 1.68
C ASP A 27 12.80 1.51 0.64
N VAL A 28 12.54 0.88 -0.50
CA VAL A 28 11.73 1.50 -1.55
C VAL A 28 10.29 1.70 -1.06
N PHE A 29 9.71 0.68 -0.46
CA PHE A 29 8.32 0.79 0.00
C PHE A 29 8.19 1.74 1.18
N GLY A 30 9.18 1.74 2.09
CA GLY A 30 9.19 2.69 3.20
C GLY A 30 9.24 4.13 2.71
N PHE A 31 10.07 4.40 1.70
CA PHE A 31 10.15 5.73 1.13
C PHE A 31 8.83 6.11 0.44
N ALA A 32 8.22 5.17 -0.29
CA ALA A 32 6.95 5.45 -0.96
C ALA A 32 5.86 5.80 0.06
N LEU A 33 5.81 5.07 1.17
CA LEU A 33 4.84 5.35 2.22
C LEU A 33 5.12 6.69 2.91
N HIS A 34 6.40 7.02 3.11
CA HIS A 34 6.77 8.31 3.67
C HIS A 34 6.29 9.45 2.77
N LEU A 35 6.51 9.33 1.46
CA LEU A 35 6.05 10.36 0.53
C LEU A 35 4.53 10.51 0.62
N ALA A 36 3.81 9.39 0.70
CA ALA A 36 2.36 9.45 0.84
C ALA A 36 1.95 10.18 2.12
N GLN A 37 2.69 9.97 3.20
CA GLN A 37 2.37 10.63 4.48
C GLN A 37 2.53 12.14 4.40
N VAL A 38 3.43 12.63 3.57
CA VAL A 38 3.65 14.08 3.43
C VAL A 38 2.90 14.65 2.22
N GLY A 39 1.97 13.90 1.66
CA GLY A 39 1.10 14.39 0.59
C GLY A 39 1.72 14.27 -0.80
N GLU A 40 2.80 13.53 -0.95
CA GLU A 40 3.47 13.34 -2.22
C GLU A 40 3.29 11.92 -2.72
N LYS A 41 3.80 11.65 -3.90
CA LYS A 41 3.64 10.35 -4.52
C LYS A 41 5.00 9.87 -5.05
N HIS A 42 5.33 8.63 -4.74
CA HIS A 42 6.55 8.01 -5.25
C HIS A 42 6.47 7.88 -6.78
N ASP A 43 7.61 8.01 -7.44
CA ASP A 43 7.65 7.91 -8.90
C ASP A 43 7.08 6.62 -9.44
N LYS A 44 7.24 5.53 -8.71
CA LYS A 44 6.74 4.23 -9.11
C LYS A 44 5.30 3.97 -8.69
N ALA A 45 4.71 4.85 -7.89
CA ALA A 45 3.34 4.67 -7.42
C ALA A 45 2.36 5.00 -8.53
N LYS A 46 1.36 4.13 -8.69
CA LYS A 46 0.30 4.35 -9.68
C LYS A 46 -1.02 3.79 -9.15
N PRO A 47 -2.13 4.30 -9.64
CA PRO A 47 -3.43 3.78 -9.20
C PRO A 47 -3.54 2.29 -9.49
N LEU A 48 -4.08 1.57 -8.51
CA LEU A 48 -4.32 0.15 -8.69
C LEU A 48 -5.53 -0.04 -9.59
N LYS A 49 -5.35 -0.84 -10.63
CA LYS A 49 -6.41 -1.09 -11.59
C LYS A 49 -7.60 -1.76 -10.90
N GLY A 50 -8.79 -1.28 -11.20
CA GLY A 50 -10.01 -1.84 -10.64
C GLY A 50 -10.52 -1.12 -9.40
N PHE A 51 -9.76 -0.14 -8.90
CA PHE A 51 -10.15 0.62 -7.70
C PHE A 51 -10.40 2.09 -8.01
N GLY A 52 -10.79 2.39 -9.24
CA GLY A 52 -10.90 3.74 -9.78
C GLY A 52 -11.45 4.76 -8.80
N GLY A 53 -10.73 5.86 -8.64
CA GLY A 53 -11.18 6.96 -7.80
C GLY A 53 -11.07 6.74 -6.30
N ALA A 54 -10.77 5.53 -5.86
CA ALA A 54 -10.72 5.23 -4.42
C ALA A 54 -9.42 5.65 -3.74
N GLY A 55 -8.45 6.18 -4.51
CA GLY A 55 -7.19 6.60 -3.91
C GLY A 55 -6.30 5.44 -3.50
N VAL A 56 -6.45 4.30 -4.13
CA VAL A 56 -5.63 3.12 -3.85
C VAL A 56 -4.48 3.09 -4.85
N LEU A 57 -3.27 3.06 -4.32
CA LEU A 57 -2.05 3.09 -5.12
C LEU A 57 -1.26 1.82 -4.90
N GLU A 58 -0.46 1.45 -5.91
CA GLU A 58 0.49 0.36 -5.78
C GLU A 58 1.88 0.83 -6.17
N VAL A 59 2.89 0.26 -5.51
CA VAL A 59 4.28 0.38 -5.88
C VAL A 59 4.81 -1.01 -6.12
N VAL A 60 5.51 -1.20 -7.24
CA VAL A 60 6.07 -2.48 -7.62
C VAL A 60 7.58 -2.36 -7.61
N GLU A 61 8.25 -3.30 -6.96
CA GLU A 61 9.70 -3.32 -6.92
C GLU A 61 10.20 -4.73 -7.23
N ARG A 62 11.24 -4.81 -8.03
CA ARG A 62 11.85 -6.08 -8.40
C ARG A 62 13.20 -6.24 -7.73
N ASP A 63 13.48 -7.47 -7.40
CA ASP A 63 14.71 -7.86 -6.72
C ASP A 63 15.10 -9.22 -7.30
N ASN A 64 16.27 -9.74 -6.94
CA ASN A 64 16.73 -11.04 -7.45
C ASN A 64 15.77 -12.17 -7.13
N ASP A 65 15.01 -12.05 -6.04
CA ASP A 65 14.09 -13.09 -5.59
C ASP A 65 12.68 -12.96 -6.15
N GLY A 66 12.42 -11.91 -6.92
CA GLY A 66 11.10 -11.78 -7.56
C GLY A 66 10.57 -10.37 -7.55
N THR A 67 9.26 -10.28 -7.72
CA THR A 67 8.54 -9.01 -7.78
C THR A 67 7.71 -8.84 -6.53
N TYR A 68 7.86 -7.67 -5.90
CA TYR A 68 7.15 -7.33 -4.66
C TYR A 68 6.23 -6.16 -4.91
N ARG A 69 5.10 -6.13 -4.20
CA ARG A 69 4.12 -5.06 -4.33
C ARG A 69 3.68 -4.57 -2.97
N ALA A 70 3.48 -3.26 -2.88
CA ALA A 70 2.86 -2.62 -1.73
C ALA A 70 1.64 -1.85 -2.23
N VAL A 71 0.52 -2.04 -1.56
CA VAL A 71 -0.75 -1.40 -1.91
C VAL A 71 -1.22 -0.59 -0.71
N TYR A 72 -1.55 0.67 -0.95
CA TYR A 72 -1.95 1.57 0.14
C TYR A 72 -3.00 2.57 -0.35
N ALA A 73 -3.78 3.10 0.60
CA ALA A 73 -4.85 4.04 0.31
C ALA A 73 -4.52 5.40 0.95
N VAL A 74 -4.78 6.49 0.21
CA VAL A 74 -4.38 7.84 0.63
C VAL A 74 -5.55 8.80 0.79
N LYS A 75 -6.79 8.35 0.57
CA LYS A 75 -7.95 9.25 0.55
C LYS A 75 -8.81 9.20 1.81
N TYR A 76 -8.49 8.37 2.78
CA TYR A 76 -9.39 8.16 3.89
C TYR A 76 -8.82 8.73 5.17
N GLY A 77 -9.53 9.71 5.74
CA GLY A 77 -9.14 10.33 6.99
C GLY A 77 -7.79 11.02 6.91
N GLU A 78 -7.11 11.09 8.03
CA GLU A 78 -5.80 11.74 8.15
C GLU A 78 -4.68 10.72 8.16
N ALA A 79 -4.87 9.59 7.49
CA ALA A 79 -3.91 8.50 7.53
C ALA A 79 -3.63 7.93 6.15
N VAL A 80 -2.48 7.30 6.02
CA VAL A 80 -2.16 6.42 4.90
C VAL A 80 -2.39 5.00 5.40
N TYR A 81 -3.28 4.28 4.75
CA TYR A 81 -3.62 2.91 5.14
C TYR A 81 -2.86 1.93 4.26
N VAL A 82 -1.94 1.18 4.86
CA VAL A 82 -1.21 0.15 4.13
C VAL A 82 -2.09 -1.11 4.13
N LEU A 83 -2.55 -1.48 2.94
CA LEU A 83 -3.54 -2.54 2.80
C LEU A 83 -2.92 -3.91 2.63
N HIS A 84 -1.87 -4.02 1.80
CA HIS A 84 -1.33 -5.33 1.47
C HIS A 84 0.09 -5.19 0.93
N CYS A 85 1.00 -5.99 1.45
CA CYS A 85 2.36 -6.07 0.95
C CYS A 85 2.63 -7.54 0.66
N PHE A 86 3.03 -7.84 -0.59
CA PHE A 86 3.12 -9.23 -0.98
C PHE A 86 4.12 -9.42 -2.11
N GLN A 87 4.60 -10.64 -2.25
CA GLN A 87 5.43 -11.04 -3.36
C GLN A 87 4.54 -11.66 -4.42
N LYS A 88 4.65 -11.16 -5.65
CA LYS A 88 3.93 -11.73 -6.76
C LYS A 88 4.68 -12.97 -7.24
N LYS A 89 4.04 -14.11 -7.13
CA LYS A 89 4.70 -15.37 -7.47
C LYS A 89 4.55 -15.75 -8.93
N SER A 90 3.54 -15.22 -9.60
CA SER A 90 3.35 -15.52 -11.01
C SER A 90 4.24 -14.62 -11.86
N SER A 91 4.96 -15.22 -12.81
CA SER A 91 5.79 -14.46 -13.73
C SER A 91 5.01 -13.97 -14.95
N LYS A 92 3.76 -14.39 -15.09
CA LYS A 92 2.95 -14.05 -16.24
C LYS A 92 2.02 -12.90 -15.92
N GLY A 93 2.02 -11.92 -16.82
CA GLY A 93 1.12 -10.80 -16.71
C GLY A 93 1.51 -9.83 -15.60
N ILE A 94 0.87 -8.67 -15.64
CA ILE A 94 1.12 -7.59 -14.69
C ILE A 94 -0.05 -7.39 -13.74
N ALA A 95 -1.14 -8.14 -13.95
CA ALA A 95 -2.32 -7.99 -13.12
C ALA A 95 -2.10 -8.57 -11.73
N THR A 96 -2.73 -7.97 -10.73
CA THR A 96 -2.70 -8.47 -9.38
C THR A 96 -3.55 -9.75 -9.30
N PRO A 97 -3.03 -10.84 -8.73
CA PRO A 97 -3.80 -12.08 -8.61
C PRO A 97 -5.09 -11.90 -7.83
N LYS A 98 -6.10 -12.68 -8.18
CA LYS A 98 -7.42 -12.57 -7.56
C LYS A 98 -7.41 -12.72 -6.03
N PRO A 99 -6.67 -13.68 -5.45
CA PRO A 99 -6.64 -13.77 -3.99
C PRO A 99 -6.11 -12.49 -3.35
N ASP A 100 -5.13 -11.84 -3.96
CA ASP A 100 -4.59 -10.59 -3.43
C ASP A 100 -5.59 -9.46 -3.60
N ILE A 101 -6.32 -9.43 -4.72
CA ILE A 101 -7.38 -8.44 -4.90
C ILE A 101 -8.43 -8.57 -3.81
N ASN A 102 -8.80 -9.81 -3.46
CA ASN A 102 -9.79 -10.04 -2.41
C ASN A 102 -9.30 -9.52 -1.05
N VAL A 103 -8.03 -9.77 -0.73
CA VAL A 103 -7.44 -9.24 0.50
C VAL A 103 -7.46 -7.71 0.50
N ILE A 104 -7.09 -7.10 -0.63
CA ILE A 104 -7.07 -5.64 -0.75
C ILE A 104 -8.48 -5.08 -0.56
N ASN A 105 -9.48 -5.68 -1.18
CA ASN A 105 -10.87 -5.23 -1.02
C ASN A 105 -11.32 -5.30 0.43
N ASP A 106 -11.06 -6.40 1.11
CA ASP A 106 -11.47 -6.57 2.50
C ASP A 106 -10.79 -5.53 3.39
N ARG A 107 -9.50 -5.31 3.16
CA ARG A 107 -8.73 -4.38 3.99
C ARG A 107 -9.07 -2.93 3.67
N LEU A 108 -9.41 -2.62 2.41
CA LEU A 108 -9.88 -1.28 2.06
C LEU A 108 -11.18 -0.98 2.80
N LYS A 109 -12.08 -1.95 2.88
CA LYS A 109 -13.31 -1.78 3.63
C LYS A 109 -13.03 -1.50 5.09
N ALA A 110 -12.09 -2.24 5.68
CA ALA A 110 -11.71 -2.01 7.08
C ALA A 110 -11.10 -0.61 7.26
N ALA A 111 -10.29 -0.16 6.30
CA ALA A 111 -9.68 1.16 6.36
C ALA A 111 -10.74 2.26 6.30
N LYS A 112 -11.73 2.10 5.42
CA LYS A 112 -12.82 3.07 5.32
C LYS A 112 -13.59 3.15 6.63
N GLU A 113 -13.91 2.00 7.22
CA GLU A 113 -14.63 1.96 8.48
C GLU A 113 -13.85 2.62 9.60
N HIS A 114 -12.55 2.36 9.65
CA HIS A 114 -11.68 2.98 10.65
C HIS A 114 -11.67 4.50 10.48
N ALA A 115 -11.55 4.98 9.26
CA ALA A 115 -11.52 6.42 8.98
C ALA A 115 -12.86 7.07 9.34
N GLU A 116 -13.98 6.39 9.08
CA GLU A 116 -15.31 6.92 9.42
C GLU A 116 -15.50 7.02 10.92
N GLU A 117 -14.81 6.19 11.70
CA GLU A 117 -14.88 6.23 13.15
C GLU A 117 -13.93 7.26 13.75
N GLY A 118 -13.34 8.11 12.94
CA GLY A 118 -12.43 9.14 13.40
C GLY A 118 -10.99 8.72 13.49
N GLY A 119 -10.64 7.56 12.96
CA GLY A 119 -9.25 7.13 12.90
C GLY A 119 -8.67 6.73 14.25
N LYS A 120 -9.47 6.19 15.15
CA LYS A 120 -9.03 5.82 16.48
C LYS A 120 -8.07 4.63 16.49
#